data_84253d7870a0ac3fa0ffec30e9e762e6
#
_entry.id   84253d7870a0ac3fa0ffec30e9e762e6
#
_cell.length_a   1.000
_cell.length_b   1.000
_cell.length_c   1.000
_cell.angle_alpha   90.00
_cell.angle_beta   90.00
_cell.angle_gamma   90.00
#
_symmetry.space_group_name_H-M   'P 1'
#
loop_
_entity.id
_entity.type
_entity.pdbx_description
1 polymer ?
#
loop_
_entity_poly.entity_id
_entity_poly.type
_entity_poly.pdbx_seq_one_letter_code
_entity_poly.pdbx_strand_id
1 'polypeptide(L)'
;MSYVKKNLIDGEEILYQASTHWFTLIPSFFYGILGIFSLAFLALSAFLSMPITIFFLALSFNAALPYFVNELAMTNKRVISKKGFIRRDTSELKLSKLETIEIKQSIFGRIFGFGKIICIGTGGSETSIDNIDNPLEFRKKFLEYTDKNPQ
;
A
#
# COMPACT_ATOMS: atom_id res chain seq x y z
N MET A 1 -7.80 7.10 -11.18
CA MET A 1 -8.68 7.90 -10.30
C MET A 1 -8.71 7.23 -8.92
N SER A 2 -8.43 7.98 -7.84
CA SER A 2 -8.39 7.46 -6.46
C SER A 2 -9.75 6.91 -6.04
N TYR A 3 -9.75 5.71 -5.47
CA TYR A 3 -10.95 5.09 -4.89
C TYR A 3 -11.53 5.96 -3.77
N VAL A 4 -10.65 6.49 -2.92
CA VAL A 4 -11.04 7.33 -1.78
C VAL A 4 -11.84 8.54 -2.24
N LYS A 5 -11.36 9.27 -3.26
CA LYS A 5 -12.05 10.46 -3.78
C LYS A 5 -13.45 10.19 -4.32
N LYS A 6 -13.70 8.97 -4.82
CA LYS A 6 -15.02 8.58 -5.35
C LYS A 6 -16.03 8.17 -4.28
N ASN A 7 -15.56 7.84 -3.09
CA ASN A 7 -16.38 7.29 -2.01
C ASN A 7 -16.46 8.22 -0.79
N LEU A 8 -16.15 9.50 -0.96
CA LEU A 8 -16.34 10.51 0.09
C LEU A 8 -17.84 10.73 0.32
N ILE A 9 -18.20 10.87 1.60
CA ILE A 9 -19.55 11.22 2.05
C ILE A 9 -19.68 12.74 2.11
N ASP A 10 -20.89 13.27 2.03
CA ASP A 10 -21.15 14.71 2.13
C ASP A 10 -20.49 15.33 3.38
N GLY A 11 -19.71 16.38 3.17
CA GLY A 11 -18.91 17.04 4.20
C GLY A 11 -17.70 16.21 4.69
N GLU A 12 -17.25 15.21 3.92
CA GLU A 12 -16.02 14.46 4.19
C GLU A 12 -14.86 15.04 3.39
N GLU A 13 -13.77 15.39 4.09
CA GLU A 13 -12.57 15.96 3.49
C GLU A 13 -11.36 15.08 3.77
N ILE A 14 -10.47 14.93 2.78
CA ILE A 14 -9.23 14.19 2.93
C ILE A 14 -8.23 15.07 3.67
N LEU A 15 -7.86 14.65 4.88
CA LEU A 15 -6.84 15.31 5.69
C LEU A 15 -5.41 14.88 5.28
N TYR A 16 -5.26 13.61 4.96
CA TYR A 16 -3.98 13.05 4.54
C TYR A 16 -4.20 11.82 3.64
N GLN A 17 -3.50 11.77 2.53
CA GLN A 17 -3.46 10.61 1.64
C GLN A 17 -2.06 10.04 1.63
N ALA A 18 -1.90 8.84 2.15
CA ALA A 18 -0.63 8.13 2.16
C ALA A 18 -0.40 7.44 0.81
N SER A 19 0.83 7.46 0.33
CA SER A 19 1.27 6.76 -0.87
C SER A 19 2.05 5.49 -0.53
N THR A 20 1.98 4.50 -1.42
CA THR A 20 2.82 3.32 -1.31
C THR A 20 4.24 3.68 -1.75
N HIS A 21 5.23 3.30 -0.97
CA HIS A 21 6.62 3.60 -1.23
C HIS A 21 7.16 2.79 -2.43
N TRP A 22 8.04 3.40 -3.24
CA TRP A 22 8.63 2.79 -4.45
C TRP A 22 9.37 1.47 -4.17
N PHE A 23 9.81 1.23 -2.93
CA PHE A 23 10.46 -0.02 -2.51
C PHE A 23 9.60 -1.25 -2.80
N THR A 24 8.28 -1.10 -2.86
CA THR A 24 7.32 -2.13 -3.26
C THR A 24 7.55 -2.64 -4.68
N LEU A 25 8.21 -1.85 -5.53
CA LEU A 25 8.53 -2.24 -6.91
C LEU A 25 9.80 -3.11 -7.03
N ILE A 26 10.63 -3.23 -6.00
CA ILE A 26 11.88 -4.00 -6.05
C ILE A 26 11.66 -5.45 -6.49
N PRO A 27 10.70 -6.21 -5.93
CA PRO A 27 10.43 -7.57 -6.41
C PRO A 27 10.01 -7.60 -7.88
N SER A 28 9.25 -6.60 -8.34
CA SER A 28 8.84 -6.48 -9.74
C SER A 28 10.05 -6.32 -10.66
N PHE A 29 10.98 -5.42 -10.33
CA PHE A 29 12.22 -5.25 -11.08
C PHE A 29 13.06 -6.52 -11.12
N PHE A 30 13.17 -7.23 -9.98
CA PHE A 30 13.91 -8.48 -9.90
C PHE A 30 13.33 -9.54 -10.84
N TYR A 31 12.02 -9.76 -10.82
CA TYR A 31 11.35 -10.70 -11.73
C TYR A 31 11.44 -10.24 -13.19
N GLY A 32 11.35 -8.94 -13.45
CA GLY A 32 11.52 -8.38 -14.79
C GLY A 32 12.90 -8.69 -15.39
N ILE A 33 13.95 -8.49 -14.59
CA ILE A 33 15.34 -8.82 -14.99
C ILE A 33 15.49 -10.32 -15.28
N LEU A 34 14.93 -11.19 -14.43
CA LEU A 34 14.95 -12.63 -14.68
C LEU A 34 14.22 -13.01 -15.97
N GLY A 35 13.09 -12.35 -16.26
CA GLY A 35 12.36 -12.52 -17.50
C GLY A 35 13.19 -12.12 -18.72
N ILE A 36 13.83 -10.95 -18.68
CA ILE A 36 14.70 -10.48 -19.76
C ILE A 36 15.91 -11.42 -19.93
N PHE A 37 16.52 -11.84 -18.82
CA PHE A 37 17.66 -12.74 -18.85
C PHE A 37 17.32 -14.09 -19.47
N SER A 38 16.10 -14.60 -19.28
CA SER A 38 15.65 -15.85 -19.89
C SER A 38 15.59 -15.76 -21.42
N LEU A 39 15.44 -14.57 -22.01
CA LEU A 39 15.50 -14.37 -23.46
C LEU A 39 16.89 -14.63 -24.05
N ALA A 40 17.96 -14.50 -23.25
CA ALA A 40 19.30 -14.82 -23.71
C ALA A 40 19.46 -16.32 -24.13
N PHE A 41 18.60 -17.19 -23.59
CA PHE A 41 18.54 -18.60 -23.92
C PHE A 41 17.65 -18.92 -25.13
N LEU A 42 17.06 -17.90 -25.77
CA LEU A 42 16.14 -18.07 -26.91
C LEU A 42 16.83 -18.82 -28.09
N ALA A 43 18.11 -18.52 -28.30
CA ALA A 43 18.91 -19.17 -29.35
C ALA A 43 19.14 -20.68 -29.11
N LEU A 44 19.07 -21.10 -27.83
CA LEU A 44 19.28 -22.50 -27.46
C LEU A 44 17.98 -23.31 -27.56
N SER A 45 16.85 -22.77 -27.15
CA SER A 45 15.53 -23.37 -27.25
C SER A 45 14.41 -22.37 -27.04
N ALA A 46 13.79 -21.94 -28.14
CA ALA A 46 12.62 -21.03 -28.08
C ALA A 46 11.43 -21.67 -27.35
N PHE A 47 11.26 -22.98 -27.45
CA PHE A 47 10.18 -23.72 -26.86
C PHE A 47 10.20 -23.67 -25.32
N LEU A 48 11.39 -23.65 -24.70
CA LEU A 48 11.57 -23.56 -23.24
C LEU A 48 11.68 -22.12 -22.76
N SER A 49 12.38 -21.25 -23.46
CA SER A 49 12.64 -19.87 -23.01
C SER A 49 11.39 -18.99 -23.03
N MET A 50 10.51 -19.13 -24.02
CA MET A 50 9.30 -18.33 -24.14
C MET A 50 8.34 -18.49 -22.95
N PRO A 51 7.94 -19.72 -22.53
CA PRO A 51 7.08 -19.89 -21.36
C PRO A 51 7.71 -19.34 -20.06
N ILE A 52 9.02 -19.53 -19.89
CA ILE A 52 9.75 -19.02 -18.72
C ILE A 52 9.73 -17.49 -18.71
N THR A 53 9.98 -16.84 -19.83
CA THR A 53 9.91 -15.38 -19.95
C THR A 53 8.52 -14.87 -19.60
N ILE A 54 7.47 -15.45 -20.19
CA ILE A 54 6.07 -15.05 -19.91
C ILE A 54 5.74 -15.22 -18.42
N PHE A 55 6.18 -16.30 -17.82
CA PHE A 55 5.98 -16.57 -16.40
C PHE A 55 6.62 -15.48 -15.51
N PHE A 56 7.88 -15.13 -15.74
CA PHE A 56 8.55 -14.09 -14.96
C PHE A 56 7.98 -12.70 -15.22
N LEU A 57 7.56 -12.38 -16.43
CA LEU A 57 6.88 -11.11 -16.73
C LEU A 57 5.52 -11.02 -16.03
N ALA A 58 4.77 -12.12 -15.96
CA ALA A 58 3.53 -12.18 -15.21
C ALA A 58 3.75 -12.00 -13.71
N LEU A 59 4.81 -12.60 -13.14
CA LEU A 59 5.20 -12.38 -11.74
C LEU A 59 5.60 -10.92 -11.49
N SER A 60 6.39 -10.34 -12.39
CA SER A 60 6.82 -8.94 -12.35
C SER A 60 5.60 -8.00 -12.32
N PHE A 61 4.66 -8.21 -13.24
CA PHE A 61 3.42 -7.42 -13.29
C PHE A 61 2.60 -7.55 -12.00
N ASN A 62 2.42 -8.77 -11.51
CA ASN A 62 1.68 -9.03 -10.27
C ASN A 62 2.34 -8.35 -9.06
N ALA A 63 3.68 -8.42 -8.96
CA ALA A 63 4.44 -7.79 -7.88
C ALA A 63 4.38 -6.25 -7.91
N ALA A 64 4.16 -5.63 -9.08
CA ALA A 64 4.00 -4.19 -9.22
C ALA A 64 2.61 -3.67 -8.79
N LEU A 65 1.58 -4.52 -8.89
CA LEU A 65 0.18 -4.09 -8.66
C LEU A 65 -0.04 -3.38 -7.32
N PRO A 66 0.51 -3.83 -6.17
CA PRO A 66 0.27 -3.17 -4.88
C PRO A 66 0.71 -1.70 -4.87
N TYR A 67 1.76 -1.34 -5.62
CA TYR A 67 2.23 0.03 -5.72
C TYR A 67 1.18 0.96 -6.33
N PHE A 68 0.45 0.50 -7.35
CA PHE A 68 -0.49 1.33 -8.10
C PHE A 68 -1.91 1.30 -7.53
N VAL A 69 -2.27 0.25 -6.78
CA VAL A 69 -3.68 0.02 -6.41
C VAL A 69 -3.98 0.17 -4.92
N ASN A 70 -2.97 0.07 -4.07
CA ASN A 70 -3.16 0.25 -2.65
C ASN A 70 -3.31 1.74 -2.32
N GLU A 71 -4.36 2.07 -1.57
CA GLU A 71 -4.64 3.43 -1.14
C GLU A 71 -4.91 3.43 0.37
N LEU A 72 -4.33 4.38 1.08
CA LEU A 72 -4.64 4.70 2.46
C LEU A 72 -4.90 6.19 2.59
N ALA A 73 -6.04 6.55 3.12
CA ALA A 73 -6.35 7.95 3.39
C ALA A 73 -7.00 8.12 4.76
N MET A 74 -6.70 9.23 5.38
CA MET A 74 -7.36 9.72 6.57
C MET A 74 -8.23 10.91 6.18
N THR A 75 -9.50 10.83 6.53
CA THR A 75 -10.46 11.91 6.36
C THR A 75 -10.81 12.52 7.72
N ASN A 76 -11.66 13.53 7.72
CA ASN A 76 -12.21 14.10 8.96
C ASN A 76 -13.23 13.18 9.68
N LYS A 77 -13.63 12.03 9.07
CA LYS A 77 -14.63 11.09 9.63
C LYS A 77 -14.09 9.69 9.87
N ARG A 78 -13.18 9.20 9.01
CA ARG A 78 -12.69 7.82 9.03
C ARG A 78 -11.31 7.67 8.40
N VAL A 79 -10.66 6.54 8.68
CA VAL A 79 -9.50 6.03 7.93
C VAL A 79 -10.02 5.02 6.91
N ILE A 80 -9.65 5.18 5.66
CA ILE A 80 -10.04 4.32 4.54
C ILE A 80 -8.78 3.64 4.01
N SER A 81 -8.77 2.32 4.01
CA SER A 81 -7.72 1.49 3.42
C SER A 81 -8.31 0.65 2.31
N LYS A 82 -7.68 0.68 1.15
CA LYS A 82 -8.03 -0.16 0.01
C LYS A 82 -6.80 -0.92 -0.45
N LYS A 83 -6.92 -2.25 -0.58
CA LYS A 83 -5.89 -3.15 -1.07
C LYS A 83 -6.39 -3.98 -2.24
N GLY A 84 -5.45 -4.35 -3.10
CA GLY A 84 -5.66 -5.30 -4.18
C GLY A 84 -6.37 -4.75 -5.41
N PHE A 85 -6.09 -5.39 -6.55
CA PHE A 85 -6.63 -5.03 -7.87
C PHE A 85 -7.81 -5.90 -8.27
N ILE A 86 -7.61 -7.22 -8.30
CA ILE A 86 -8.65 -8.19 -8.70
C ILE A 86 -9.58 -8.44 -7.52
N ARG A 87 -9.04 -8.86 -6.39
CA ARG A 87 -9.75 -8.96 -5.13
C ARG A 87 -9.50 -7.66 -4.35
N ARG A 88 -10.56 -6.91 -4.17
CA ARG A 88 -10.50 -5.62 -3.45
C ARG A 88 -10.93 -5.84 -2.01
N ASP A 89 -9.99 -5.61 -1.12
CA ASP A 89 -10.27 -5.58 0.31
C ASP A 89 -10.28 -4.10 0.74
N THR A 90 -11.44 -3.63 1.15
CA THR A 90 -11.63 -2.27 1.66
C THR A 90 -11.96 -2.33 3.14
N SER A 91 -11.23 -1.59 3.93
CA SER A 91 -11.46 -1.46 5.36
C SER A 91 -11.60 0.00 5.72
N GLU A 92 -12.64 0.30 6.50
CA GLU A 92 -12.96 1.64 6.95
C GLU A 92 -13.09 1.64 8.47
N LEU A 93 -12.37 2.55 9.10
CA LEU A 93 -12.38 2.69 10.54
C LEU A 93 -12.72 4.14 10.91
N LYS A 94 -13.85 4.35 11.58
CA LYS A 94 -14.26 5.69 12.05
C LYS A 94 -13.20 6.26 12.98
N LEU A 95 -12.86 7.54 12.83
CA LEU A 95 -11.91 8.21 13.72
C LEU A 95 -12.33 8.15 15.18
N SER A 96 -13.63 8.28 15.46
CA SER A 96 -14.21 8.15 16.82
C SER A 96 -14.06 6.77 17.46
N LYS A 97 -13.72 5.75 16.67
CA LYS A 97 -13.45 4.39 17.14
C LYS A 97 -11.99 4.01 17.06
N LEU A 98 -11.13 4.90 16.59
CA LEU A 98 -9.70 4.65 16.47
C LEU A 98 -9.01 4.91 17.81
N GLU A 99 -8.43 3.87 18.39
CA GLU A 99 -7.71 3.94 19.67
C GLU A 99 -6.23 4.17 19.49
N THR A 100 -5.62 3.45 18.56
CA THR A 100 -4.16 3.43 18.42
C THR A 100 -3.74 3.32 16.96
N ILE A 101 -2.67 4.03 16.62
CA ILE A 101 -1.94 3.85 15.36
C ILE A 101 -0.55 3.30 15.68
N GLU A 102 -0.31 2.05 15.30
CA GLU A 102 0.99 1.43 15.36
C GLU A 102 1.74 1.59 14.05
N ILE A 103 3.05 1.83 14.14
CA ILE A 103 3.94 1.87 12.98
C ILE A 103 5.01 0.83 13.17
N LYS A 104 5.13 -0.08 12.19
CA LYS A 104 6.18 -1.09 12.15
C LYS A 104 7.10 -0.82 10.97
N GLN A 105 8.38 -0.57 11.28
CA GLN A 105 9.42 -0.35 10.29
C GLN A 105 10.53 -1.37 10.46
N SER A 106 10.88 -2.05 9.36
CA SER A 106 12.09 -2.86 9.29
C SER A 106 13.35 -1.96 9.30
N ILE A 107 14.54 -2.56 9.37
CA ILE A 107 15.80 -1.82 9.27
C ILE A 107 15.84 -1.04 7.95
N PHE A 108 15.52 -1.67 6.83
CA PHE A 108 15.42 -1.00 5.52
C PHE A 108 14.31 0.05 5.51
N GLY A 109 13.15 -0.23 6.14
CA GLY A 109 12.05 0.73 6.26
C GLY A 109 12.46 2.01 6.98
N ARG A 110 13.34 1.91 7.99
CA ARG A 110 13.88 3.09 8.70
C ARG A 110 14.87 3.88 7.86
N ILE A 111 15.73 3.19 7.09
CA ILE A 111 16.72 3.83 6.23
C ILE A 111 16.04 4.55 5.05
N PHE A 112 15.06 3.92 4.42
CA PHE A 112 14.39 4.44 3.21
C PHE A 112 13.08 5.18 3.50
N GLY A 113 12.65 5.27 4.77
CA GLY A 113 11.49 6.07 5.16
C GLY A 113 10.13 5.40 4.92
N PHE A 114 10.05 4.07 4.83
CA PHE A 114 8.77 3.38 4.65
C PHE A 114 8.42 2.44 5.81
N GLY A 115 7.16 2.05 5.90
CA GLY A 115 6.72 1.11 6.92
C GLY A 115 5.28 0.65 6.78
N LYS A 116 4.87 -0.22 7.71
CA LYS A 116 3.50 -0.69 7.85
C LYS A 116 2.77 0.21 8.85
N ILE A 117 1.58 0.66 8.49
CA ILE A 117 0.65 1.35 9.38
C ILE A 117 -0.43 0.36 9.78
N ILE A 118 -0.72 0.31 11.08
CA ILE A 118 -1.77 -0.50 11.67
C ILE A 118 -2.66 0.44 12.49
N CYS A 119 -3.91 0.57 12.10
CA CYS A 119 -4.93 1.32 12.80
C CYS A 119 -5.80 0.36 13.59
N ILE A 120 -5.82 0.50 14.92
CA ILE A 120 -6.56 -0.36 15.84
C ILE A 120 -7.73 0.44 16.40
N GLY A 121 -8.92 -0.11 16.26
CA GLY A 121 -10.14 0.49 16.77
C GLY A 121 -10.74 -0.26 17.94
N THR A 122 -11.71 0.38 18.58
CA THR A 122 -12.50 -0.20 19.66
C THR A 122 -13.11 -1.53 19.25
N GLY A 123 -13.03 -2.53 20.13
CA GLY A 123 -13.56 -3.87 19.86
C GLY A 123 -12.66 -4.75 19.00
N GLY A 124 -11.36 -4.39 18.84
CA GLY A 124 -10.37 -5.22 18.15
C GLY A 124 -10.43 -5.14 16.62
N SER A 125 -11.18 -4.17 16.07
CA SER A 125 -11.14 -3.93 14.61
C SER A 125 -9.77 -3.40 14.22
N GLU A 126 -9.14 -4.03 13.22
CA GLU A 126 -7.82 -3.66 12.74
C GLU A 126 -7.84 -3.35 11.25
N THR A 127 -7.19 -2.27 10.87
CA THR A 127 -6.92 -1.91 9.49
C THR A 127 -5.44 -1.69 9.31
N SER A 128 -4.79 -2.40 8.41
CA SER A 128 -3.36 -2.24 8.17
C SER A 128 -3.02 -2.11 6.71
N ILE A 129 -1.93 -1.41 6.41
CA ILE A 129 -1.38 -1.32 5.06
C ILE A 129 0.14 -1.33 5.12
N ASP A 130 0.76 -2.04 4.18
CA ASP A 130 2.20 -2.24 4.14
C ASP A 130 2.88 -1.26 3.18
N ASN A 131 4.17 -1.02 3.41
CA ASN A 131 5.06 -0.24 2.54
C ASN A 131 4.56 1.17 2.24
N ILE A 132 4.00 1.83 3.24
CA ILE A 132 3.59 3.24 3.15
C ILE A 132 4.81 4.14 3.29
N ASP A 133 4.86 5.15 2.45
CA ASP A 133 5.84 6.22 2.51
C ASP A 133 5.57 7.12 3.72
N ASN A 134 6.63 7.54 4.42
CA ASN A 134 6.58 8.42 5.58
C ASN A 134 5.48 8.08 6.61
N PRO A 135 5.44 6.85 7.17
CA PRO A 135 4.35 6.43 8.05
C PRO A 135 4.28 7.25 9.34
N LEU A 136 5.38 7.84 9.78
CA LEU A 136 5.43 8.71 10.96
C LEU A 136 4.66 10.01 10.73
N GLU A 137 4.65 10.53 9.50
CA GLU A 137 3.87 11.71 9.15
C GLU A 137 2.36 11.43 9.22
N PHE A 138 1.92 10.26 8.76
CA PHE A 138 0.53 9.84 8.92
C PHE A 138 0.09 9.87 10.39
N ARG A 139 0.90 9.30 11.30
CA ARG A 139 0.61 9.32 12.74
C ARG A 139 0.60 10.74 13.30
N LYS A 140 1.57 11.57 12.88
CA LYS A 140 1.64 12.96 13.32
C LYS A 140 0.38 13.74 12.93
N LYS A 141 -0.07 13.59 11.67
CA LYS A 141 -1.31 14.23 11.19
C LYS A 141 -2.55 13.77 11.94
N PHE A 142 -2.61 12.49 12.29
CA PHE A 142 -3.69 11.97 13.11
C PHE A 142 -3.71 12.61 14.50
N LEU A 143 -2.57 12.67 15.18
CA LEU A 143 -2.48 13.27 16.50
C LEU A 143 -2.82 14.77 16.47
N GLU A 144 -2.29 15.51 15.50
CA GLU A 144 -2.61 16.95 15.31
C GLU A 144 -4.11 17.18 15.08
N TYR A 145 -4.79 16.28 14.39
CA TYR A 145 -6.22 16.38 14.16
C TYR A 145 -7.02 16.07 15.43
N THR A 146 -6.64 15.01 16.15
CA THR A 146 -7.33 14.59 17.39
C THR A 146 -7.18 15.64 18.49
N ASP A 147 -6.01 16.26 18.62
CA ASP A 147 -5.77 17.32 19.61
C ASP A 147 -6.62 18.57 19.33
N LYS A 148 -6.86 18.90 18.06
CA LYS A 148 -7.70 20.04 17.67
C LYS A 148 -9.19 19.78 17.78
N ASN A 149 -9.60 18.50 17.74
CA ASN A 149 -10.99 18.07 17.77
C ASN A 149 -11.16 16.96 18.81
N PRO A 150 -11.08 17.29 20.12
CA PRO A 150 -11.27 16.30 21.17
C PRO A 150 -12.68 15.69 21.05
N GLN A 151 -12.75 14.35 21.07
CA GLN A 151 -13.98 13.58 20.92
C GLN A 151 -14.64 13.34 22.27
#